data_0923133bd583d76a70e4a3d31452fa32
#
_entry.id   0923133bd583d76a70e4a3d31452fa32
#
_cell.length_a   1.000
_cell.length_b   1.000
_cell.length_c   1.000
_cell.angle_alpha   90.00
_cell.angle_beta   90.00
_cell.angle_gamma   90.00
#
_symmetry.space_group_name_H-M   'P 1'
#
loop_
_entity.id
_entity.type
_entity.pdbx_description
1 polymer ?
#
loop_
_entity_poly.entity_id
_entity_poly.type
_entity_poly.pdbx_seq_one_letter_code
_entity_poly.pdbx_strand_id
1 'polypeptide(L)'
;MIQAADLDLVGGTGSIAETDRCQVLVIGVGNILMGDEGVGIHVLRTLETEALPPKVQLLDGGTGGINLLESIARAPTVVMIDATRDGQPAGTVALVRPACVANIPVGLSAHDFGLRDLFAAAALLGQFPEIHLFTISVEEVNPMCLDLSPAVSAAIPEVVNAVVALTHRLV
;
A
#
# COMPACT_ATOMS: atom_id res chain seq x y z
N MET A 1 -54.97 15.84 19.61
CA MET A 1 -54.75 14.39 19.73
C MET A 1 -54.15 13.94 18.41
N ILE A 2 -52.82 13.87 18.30
CA ILE A 2 -52.11 13.43 17.10
C ILE A 2 -51.51 12.08 17.46
N GLN A 3 -51.97 11.02 16.77
CA GLN A 3 -51.48 9.66 16.92
C GLN A 3 -50.05 9.54 16.39
N ALA A 4 -49.21 8.92 17.18
CA ALA A 4 -47.86 8.52 16.77
C ALA A 4 -47.98 7.43 15.70
N ALA A 5 -47.47 7.72 14.50
CA ALA A 5 -47.28 6.74 13.45
C ALA A 5 -45.94 6.02 13.67
N ASP A 6 -45.98 4.71 13.65
CA ASP A 6 -44.89 3.78 13.77
C ASP A 6 -43.79 4.11 12.76
N LEU A 7 -42.60 4.48 13.23
CA LEU A 7 -41.38 4.47 12.44
C LEU A 7 -40.77 3.06 12.55
N ASP A 8 -41.09 2.21 11.62
CA ASP A 8 -40.36 0.96 11.40
C ASP A 8 -38.93 1.30 10.98
N LEU A 9 -38.00 1.29 11.95
CA LEU A 9 -36.57 1.26 11.72
C LEU A 9 -36.21 -0.08 11.07
N VAL A 10 -36.14 -0.08 9.75
CA VAL A 10 -35.54 -1.18 8.99
C VAL A 10 -34.04 -1.21 9.31
N GLY A 11 -33.70 -1.88 10.39
CA GLY A 11 -32.35 -2.25 10.76
C GLY A 11 -31.84 -3.37 9.86
N GLY A 12 -31.46 -3.01 8.65
CA GLY A 12 -30.71 -3.90 7.77
C GLY A 12 -29.24 -3.89 8.19
N THR A 13 -28.88 -4.54 9.29
CA THR A 13 -27.50 -4.99 9.51
C THR A 13 -27.22 -6.14 8.55
N GLY A 14 -26.94 -5.81 7.31
CA GLY A 14 -26.34 -6.76 6.37
C GLY A 14 -25.00 -7.20 6.94
N SER A 15 -24.97 -8.36 7.60
CA SER A 15 -23.75 -9.08 7.89
C SER A 15 -23.05 -9.30 6.56
N ILE A 16 -21.99 -8.53 6.29
CA ILE A 16 -21.05 -8.84 5.22
C ILE A 16 -20.52 -10.24 5.58
N ALA A 17 -20.79 -11.21 4.72
CA ALA A 17 -20.36 -12.58 4.95
C ALA A 17 -18.85 -12.55 5.24
N GLU A 18 -18.41 -13.25 6.26
CA GLU A 18 -17.00 -13.31 6.72
C GLU A 18 -16.05 -13.78 5.61
N THR A 19 -16.62 -14.38 4.56
CA THR A 19 -15.93 -14.86 3.35
C THR A 19 -15.44 -13.74 2.41
N ASP A 20 -15.90 -12.49 2.58
CA ASP A 20 -15.63 -11.38 1.64
C ASP A 20 -14.67 -10.32 2.21
N ARG A 21 -14.04 -10.61 3.36
CA ARG A 21 -13.07 -9.69 3.95
C ARG A 21 -11.73 -9.76 3.22
N CYS A 22 -11.19 -8.59 2.87
CA CYS A 22 -9.81 -8.45 2.41
C CYS A 22 -8.86 -9.13 3.42
N GLN A 23 -8.00 -10.01 2.95
CA GLN A 23 -6.94 -10.63 3.76
C GLN A 23 -5.60 -9.94 3.54
N VAL A 24 -5.33 -9.54 2.31
CA VAL A 24 -4.09 -8.86 1.93
C VAL A 24 -4.44 -7.58 1.16
N LEU A 25 -4.00 -6.45 1.67
CA LEU A 25 -4.09 -5.16 1.00
C LEU A 25 -2.74 -4.82 0.37
N VAL A 26 -2.69 -4.72 -0.95
CA VAL A 26 -1.50 -4.28 -1.70
C VAL A 26 -1.63 -2.80 -2.00
N ILE A 27 -0.70 -2.00 -1.54
CA ILE A 27 -0.71 -0.54 -1.71
C ILE A 27 0.52 -0.10 -2.49
N GLY A 28 0.32 0.55 -3.64
CA GLY A 28 1.36 1.31 -4.32
C GLY A 28 1.41 2.74 -3.79
N VAL A 29 2.57 3.19 -3.35
CA VAL A 29 2.77 4.56 -2.84
C VAL A 29 3.72 5.30 -3.76
N GLY A 30 3.56 6.62 -3.86
CA GLY A 30 4.45 7.49 -4.61
C GLY A 30 3.71 8.58 -5.38
N ASN A 31 4.47 9.45 -6.02
CA ASN A 31 3.97 10.54 -6.83
C ASN A 31 4.35 10.35 -8.31
N ILE A 32 3.38 10.02 -9.15
CA ILE A 32 3.60 9.81 -10.59
C ILE A 32 4.08 11.05 -11.35
N LEU A 33 3.99 12.24 -10.75
CA LEU A 33 4.49 13.49 -11.36
C LEU A 33 5.97 13.75 -11.03
N MET A 34 6.60 12.84 -10.28
CA MET A 34 7.95 13.01 -9.75
C MET A 34 8.92 11.92 -10.28
N GLY A 35 8.68 11.40 -11.48
CA GLY A 35 9.52 10.38 -12.09
C GLY A 35 9.56 9.08 -11.28
N ASP A 36 10.75 8.63 -10.92
CA ASP A 36 10.98 7.36 -10.24
C ASP A 36 10.26 7.22 -8.88
N GLU A 37 9.89 8.34 -8.24
CA GLU A 37 9.10 8.32 -7.01
C GLU A 37 7.70 7.70 -7.22
N GLY A 38 7.20 7.69 -8.46
CA GLY A 38 5.94 7.06 -8.83
C GLY A 38 6.00 5.54 -9.01
N VAL A 39 7.14 4.88 -8.81
CA VAL A 39 7.33 3.46 -9.15
C VAL A 39 6.33 2.54 -8.46
N GLY A 40 5.94 2.81 -7.20
CA GLY A 40 4.94 2.02 -6.48
C GLY A 40 3.60 1.98 -7.20
N ILE A 41 3.17 3.11 -7.77
CA ILE A 41 1.93 3.21 -8.55
C ILE A 41 2.06 2.49 -9.91
N HIS A 42 3.23 2.57 -10.55
CA HIS A 42 3.48 1.85 -11.80
C HIS A 42 3.45 0.33 -11.60
N VAL A 43 4.02 -0.17 -10.52
CA VAL A 43 3.93 -1.60 -10.14
C VAL A 43 2.47 -1.98 -9.88
N LEU A 44 1.73 -1.17 -9.12
CA LEU A 44 0.32 -1.42 -8.81
C LEU A 44 -0.53 -1.54 -10.08
N ARG A 45 -0.38 -0.62 -11.03
CA ARG A 45 -1.08 -0.66 -12.34
C ARG A 45 -0.74 -1.91 -13.14
N THR A 46 0.47 -2.43 -13.03
CA THR A 46 0.84 -3.70 -13.68
C THR A 46 0.15 -4.87 -12.97
N LEU A 47 0.08 -4.85 -11.63
CA LEU A 47 -0.62 -5.87 -10.84
C LEU A 47 -2.12 -5.95 -11.14
N GLU A 48 -2.77 -4.87 -11.60
CA GLU A 48 -4.18 -4.88 -12.01
C GLU A 48 -4.46 -5.85 -13.17
N THR A 49 -3.44 -6.19 -13.96
CA THR A 49 -3.54 -7.14 -15.08
C THR A 49 -3.15 -8.57 -14.72
N GLU A 50 -2.69 -8.79 -13.49
CA GLU A 50 -2.25 -10.10 -13.01
C GLU A 50 -3.37 -10.90 -12.34
N ALA A 51 -3.24 -12.22 -12.34
CA ALA A 51 -4.16 -13.12 -11.66
C ALA A 51 -3.83 -13.19 -10.16
N LEU A 52 -4.46 -12.33 -9.37
CA LEU A 52 -4.33 -12.30 -7.92
C LEU A 52 -5.41 -13.14 -7.22
N PRO A 53 -5.13 -13.67 -6.01
CA PRO A 53 -6.13 -14.35 -5.21
C PRO A 53 -7.34 -13.45 -4.88
N PRO A 54 -8.57 -14.01 -4.77
CA PRO A 54 -9.79 -13.20 -4.63
C PRO A 54 -9.87 -12.35 -3.35
N LYS A 55 -9.06 -12.65 -2.34
CA LYS A 55 -9.00 -11.89 -1.08
C LYS A 55 -7.89 -10.84 -1.04
N VAL A 56 -7.22 -10.61 -2.16
CA VAL A 56 -6.25 -9.54 -2.35
C VAL A 56 -6.94 -8.33 -2.92
N GLN A 57 -6.74 -7.18 -2.31
CA GLN A 57 -7.22 -5.89 -2.82
C GLN A 57 -6.02 -5.01 -3.19
N LEU A 58 -6.15 -4.30 -4.30
CA LEU A 58 -5.18 -3.30 -4.75
C LEU A 58 -5.67 -1.90 -4.38
N LEU A 59 -4.78 -1.04 -3.92
CA LEU A 59 -5.07 0.34 -3.55
C LEU A 59 -3.98 1.27 -4.06
N ASP A 60 -4.37 2.25 -4.88
CA ASP A 60 -3.51 3.39 -5.20
C ASP A 60 -3.43 4.30 -3.96
N GLY A 61 -2.30 4.26 -3.29
CA GLY A 61 -2.03 5.06 -2.11
C GLY A 61 -1.60 6.49 -2.44
N GLY A 62 -1.16 6.74 -3.67
CA GLY A 62 -0.64 8.03 -4.08
C GLY A 62 0.35 8.58 -3.07
N THR A 63 0.14 9.83 -2.67
CA THR A 63 0.88 10.52 -1.59
C THR A 63 0.07 10.56 -0.29
N GLY A 64 -0.88 9.64 -0.12
CA GLY A 64 -1.97 9.74 0.85
C GLY A 64 -1.56 9.73 2.33
N GLY A 65 -0.35 9.29 2.68
CA GLY A 65 0.15 9.32 4.05
C GLY A 65 -0.89 8.84 5.07
N ILE A 66 -1.26 9.67 6.02
CA ILE A 66 -2.20 9.36 7.10
C ILE A 66 -3.62 8.98 6.62
N ASN A 67 -4.03 9.40 5.42
CA ASN A 67 -5.34 9.07 4.86
C ASN A 67 -5.48 7.57 4.56
N LEU A 68 -4.39 6.83 4.47
CA LEU A 68 -4.39 5.38 4.29
C LEU A 68 -4.70 4.61 5.58
N LEU A 69 -4.75 5.30 6.73
CA LEU A 69 -4.90 4.66 8.05
C LEU A 69 -6.15 3.78 8.15
N GLU A 70 -7.28 4.24 7.64
CA GLU A 70 -8.53 3.46 7.67
C GLU A 70 -8.42 2.17 6.83
N SER A 71 -7.79 2.25 5.66
CA SER A 71 -7.60 1.10 4.78
C SER A 71 -6.65 0.08 5.39
N ILE A 72 -5.55 0.54 5.98
CA ILE A 72 -4.57 -0.30 6.66
C ILE A 72 -5.17 -0.98 7.89
N ALA A 73 -5.96 -0.25 8.68
CA ALA A 73 -6.60 -0.77 9.89
C ALA A 73 -7.61 -1.91 9.62
N ARG A 74 -8.12 -2.01 8.40
CA ARG A 74 -9.09 -3.04 8.00
C ARG A 74 -8.45 -4.31 7.45
N ALA A 75 -7.17 -4.27 7.09
CA ALA A 75 -6.45 -5.39 6.50
C ALA A 75 -5.52 -6.04 7.53
N PRO A 76 -5.59 -7.37 7.74
CA PRO A 76 -4.68 -8.06 8.64
C PRO A 76 -3.23 -8.07 8.12
N THR A 77 -3.06 -8.08 6.80
CA THR A 77 -1.75 -8.04 6.14
C THR A 77 -1.71 -6.94 5.09
N VAL A 78 -0.64 -6.16 5.08
CA VAL A 78 -0.39 -5.08 4.12
C VAL A 78 0.89 -5.36 3.36
N VAL A 79 0.81 -5.42 2.04
CA VAL A 79 1.95 -5.40 1.13
C VAL A 79 2.06 -3.99 0.57
N MET A 80 3.15 -3.31 0.86
CA MET A 80 3.37 -1.94 0.44
C MET A 80 4.53 -1.86 -0.54
N ILE A 81 4.41 -1.01 -1.55
CA ILE A 81 5.39 -0.83 -2.61
C ILE A 81 5.71 0.65 -2.69
N ASP A 82 6.98 1.01 -2.47
CA ASP A 82 7.42 2.41 -2.41
C ASP A 82 8.82 2.61 -2.97
N ALA A 83 9.09 3.82 -3.44
CA ALA A 83 10.44 4.26 -3.77
C ALA A 83 11.24 4.51 -2.49
N THR A 84 12.56 4.27 -2.52
CA THR A 84 13.45 4.60 -1.40
C THR A 84 14.73 5.28 -1.90
N ARG A 85 15.21 6.23 -1.11
CA ARG A 85 16.50 6.91 -1.33
C ARG A 85 17.50 6.42 -0.28
N ASP A 86 17.98 5.19 -0.46
CA ASP A 86 18.87 4.49 0.46
C ASP A 86 20.34 4.48 0.01
N GLY A 87 20.64 5.15 -1.11
CA GLY A 87 21.98 5.22 -1.67
C GLY A 87 22.41 3.96 -2.42
N GLN A 88 21.53 2.99 -2.61
CA GLN A 88 21.79 1.85 -3.49
C GLN A 88 21.57 2.25 -4.95
N PRO A 89 22.12 1.50 -5.93
CA PRO A 89 21.87 1.75 -7.34
C PRO A 89 20.37 1.75 -7.66
N ALA A 90 19.95 2.67 -8.55
CA ALA A 90 18.57 2.76 -9.01
C ALA A 90 18.05 1.41 -9.53
N GLY A 91 16.84 1.03 -9.18
CA GLY A 91 16.22 -0.25 -9.53
C GLY A 91 16.57 -1.40 -8.59
N THR A 92 17.39 -1.19 -7.55
CA THR A 92 17.62 -2.23 -6.53
C THR A 92 16.33 -2.48 -5.76
N VAL A 93 15.92 -3.75 -5.70
CA VAL A 93 14.69 -4.19 -5.02
C VAL A 93 15.02 -4.83 -3.68
N ALA A 94 14.30 -4.46 -2.63
CA ALA A 94 14.38 -5.12 -1.34
C ALA A 94 13.00 -5.40 -0.75
N LEU A 95 12.87 -6.50 0.00
CA LEU A 95 11.68 -6.81 0.80
C LEU A 95 12.03 -6.69 2.28
N VAL A 96 11.38 -5.76 2.95
CA VAL A 96 11.53 -5.51 4.40
C VAL A 96 10.25 -5.95 5.11
N ARG A 97 10.40 -6.58 6.27
CA ARG A 97 9.28 -6.99 7.15
C ARG A 97 9.45 -6.35 8.53
N PRO A 98 8.99 -5.10 8.69
CA PRO A 98 9.14 -4.40 9.96
C PRO A 98 8.23 -5.02 11.02
N ALA A 99 8.81 -5.53 12.10
CA ALA A 99 8.05 -6.05 13.25
C ALA A 99 7.45 -4.93 14.12
N CYS A 100 7.92 -3.70 13.96
CA CYS A 100 7.42 -2.50 14.64
C CYS A 100 7.83 -1.25 13.88
N VAL A 101 7.26 -0.11 14.26
CA VAL A 101 7.52 1.21 13.62
C VAL A 101 9.01 1.56 13.56
N ALA A 102 9.78 1.19 14.58
CA ALA A 102 11.22 1.48 14.62
C ALA A 102 12.03 0.76 13.53
N ASN A 103 11.51 -0.35 13.01
CA ASN A 103 12.15 -1.14 11.94
C ASN A 103 11.80 -0.67 10.53
N ILE A 104 10.93 0.34 10.39
CA ILE A 104 10.59 0.90 9.09
C ILE A 104 11.76 1.74 8.59
N PRO A 105 12.26 1.48 7.36
CA PRO A 105 13.39 2.22 6.80
C PRO A 105 13.15 3.73 6.78
N VAL A 106 14.20 4.49 6.96
CA VAL A 106 14.22 5.93 6.68
C VAL A 106 14.53 6.13 5.19
N GLY A 107 13.99 7.21 4.60
CA GLY A 107 14.22 7.52 3.18
C GLY A 107 13.14 6.99 2.23
N LEU A 108 12.09 6.37 2.77
CA LEU A 108 10.85 6.12 2.05
C LEU A 108 10.21 7.46 1.68
N SER A 109 9.54 7.48 0.52
CA SER A 109 9.00 8.64 -0.20
C SER A 109 8.87 9.96 0.61
N ALA A 110 9.39 11.04 0.03
CA ALA A 110 9.66 12.35 0.69
C ALA A 110 8.38 13.18 1.01
N HIS A 111 7.32 12.55 1.49
CA HIS A 111 6.09 13.29 1.85
C HIS A 111 6.10 13.74 3.33
N ASP A 112 5.48 14.87 3.62
CA ASP A 112 5.44 15.52 4.94
C ASP A 112 4.91 14.61 6.06
N PHE A 113 4.05 13.65 5.71
CA PHE A 113 3.62 12.53 6.56
C PHE A 113 4.01 11.21 5.89
N GLY A 114 5.19 10.71 6.24
CA GLY A 114 5.72 9.48 5.67
C GLY A 114 4.99 8.22 6.16
N LEU A 115 5.31 7.09 5.51
CA LEU A 115 4.82 5.76 5.92
C LEU A 115 5.09 5.45 7.39
N ARG A 116 6.16 6.00 7.94
CA ARG A 116 6.52 5.81 9.34
C ARG A 116 5.49 6.42 10.29
N ASP A 117 4.98 7.60 9.97
CA ASP A 117 3.94 8.29 10.77
C ASP A 117 2.60 7.57 10.66
N LEU A 118 2.27 7.09 9.46
CA LEU A 118 1.09 6.26 9.21
C LEU A 118 1.08 5.00 10.09
N PHE A 119 2.18 4.26 10.09
CA PHE A 119 2.29 3.05 10.89
C PHE A 119 2.43 3.34 12.39
N ALA A 120 3.00 4.49 12.77
CA ALA A 120 2.99 4.94 14.16
C ALA A 120 1.55 5.21 14.65
N ALA A 121 0.73 5.87 13.83
CA ALA A 121 -0.67 6.09 14.12
C ALA A 121 -1.45 4.76 14.23
N ALA A 122 -1.23 3.82 13.31
CA ALA A 122 -1.84 2.49 13.36
C ALA A 122 -1.46 1.74 14.64
N ALA A 123 -0.19 1.79 15.04
CA ALA A 123 0.29 1.17 16.27
C ALA A 123 -0.33 1.79 17.54
N LEU A 124 -0.47 3.11 17.59
CA LEU A 124 -1.14 3.82 18.68
C LEU A 124 -2.61 3.43 18.83
N LEU A 125 -3.27 3.09 17.73
CA LEU A 125 -4.65 2.59 17.71
C LEU A 125 -4.75 1.09 18.03
N GLY A 126 -3.62 0.40 18.26
CA GLY A 126 -3.59 -1.05 18.48
C GLY A 126 -3.88 -1.87 17.21
N GLN A 127 -3.71 -1.28 16.03
CA GLN A 127 -4.07 -1.84 14.73
C GLN A 127 -2.85 -1.96 13.81
N PHE A 128 -1.71 -2.44 14.33
CA PHE A 128 -0.50 -2.63 13.53
C PHE A 128 -0.62 -3.95 12.75
N PRO A 129 -0.79 -3.90 11.40
CA PRO A 129 -0.92 -5.10 10.58
C PRO A 129 0.41 -5.83 10.40
N GLU A 130 0.37 -7.04 9.85
CA GLU A 130 1.57 -7.65 9.28
C GLU A 130 1.98 -6.86 8.04
N ILE A 131 3.24 -6.37 8.00
CA ILE A 131 3.72 -5.51 6.91
C ILE A 131 4.79 -6.23 6.09
N HIS A 132 4.61 -6.22 4.78
CA HIS A 132 5.60 -6.58 3.78
C HIS A 132 5.87 -5.35 2.91
N LEU A 133 7.03 -4.73 3.06
CA LEU A 133 7.40 -3.51 2.35
C LEU A 133 8.40 -3.83 1.25
N PHE A 134 7.99 -3.72 0.01
CA PHE A 134 8.89 -3.69 -1.14
C PHE A 134 9.39 -2.27 -1.34
N THR A 135 10.70 -2.11 -1.33
CA THR A 135 11.36 -0.85 -1.64
C THR A 135 12.11 -0.97 -2.95
N ILE A 136 12.01 0.05 -3.79
CA ILE A 136 12.76 0.18 -5.03
C ILE A 136 13.67 1.40 -4.88
N SER A 137 14.99 1.21 -4.96
CA SER A 137 15.95 2.29 -4.82
C SER A 137 15.86 3.25 -6.01
N VAL A 138 15.85 4.56 -5.72
CA VAL A 138 15.86 5.64 -6.70
C VAL A 138 16.99 6.61 -6.38
N GLU A 139 17.61 7.20 -7.41
CA GLU A 139 18.71 8.15 -7.24
C GLU A 139 18.18 9.59 -7.18
N GLU A 140 17.35 9.96 -8.14
CA GLU A 140 16.84 11.32 -8.29
C GLU A 140 15.31 11.35 -8.37
N VAL A 141 14.76 12.45 -7.90
CA VAL A 141 13.34 12.76 -8.06
C VAL A 141 13.23 13.88 -9.08
N ASN A 142 12.57 13.61 -10.20
CA ASN A 142 12.46 14.54 -11.32
C ASN A 142 11.05 15.17 -11.37
N PRO A 143 10.87 16.41 -10.85
CA PRO A 143 9.58 17.07 -10.88
C PRO A 143 9.03 17.24 -12.30
N MET A 144 7.71 17.06 -12.44
CA MET A 144 6.98 17.15 -13.73
C MET A 144 7.43 16.11 -14.77
N CYS A 145 7.97 14.99 -14.33
CA CYS A 145 8.34 13.84 -15.15
C CYS A 145 7.38 12.68 -14.84
N LEU A 146 6.77 12.11 -15.89
CA LEU A 146 5.88 10.94 -15.75
C LEU A 146 6.63 9.62 -16.01
N ASP A 147 7.77 9.71 -16.69
CA ASP A 147 8.53 8.54 -17.10
C ASP A 147 9.48 8.10 -15.99
N LEU A 148 9.55 6.79 -15.79
CA LEU A 148 10.56 6.17 -14.94
C LEU A 148 11.90 6.11 -15.66
N SER A 149 12.99 6.19 -14.89
CA SER A 149 14.32 5.88 -15.42
C SER A 149 14.38 4.43 -15.92
N PRO A 150 15.26 4.13 -16.91
CA PRO A 150 15.37 2.77 -17.44
C PRO A 150 15.68 1.72 -16.38
N ALA A 151 16.50 2.05 -15.37
CA ALA A 151 16.85 1.14 -14.29
C ALA A 151 15.65 0.80 -13.40
N VAL A 152 14.88 1.80 -12.98
CA VAL A 152 13.68 1.61 -12.15
C VAL A 152 12.57 0.91 -12.94
N SER A 153 12.36 1.29 -14.20
CA SER A 153 11.40 0.63 -15.09
C SER A 153 11.73 -0.87 -15.29
N ALA A 154 13.01 -1.21 -15.40
CA ALA A 154 13.44 -2.60 -15.56
C ALA A 154 13.21 -3.46 -14.30
N ALA A 155 13.08 -2.85 -13.11
CA ALA A 155 12.79 -3.55 -11.87
C ALA A 155 11.31 -3.94 -11.69
N ILE A 156 10.38 -3.30 -12.42
CA ILE A 156 8.93 -3.53 -12.26
C ILE A 156 8.55 -5.01 -12.39
N PRO A 157 8.97 -5.76 -13.42
CA PRO A 157 8.60 -7.16 -13.56
C PRO A 157 9.06 -8.04 -12.38
N GLU A 158 10.23 -7.76 -11.80
CA GLU A 158 10.73 -8.47 -10.62
C GLU A 158 9.81 -8.26 -9.42
N VAL A 159 9.46 -7.00 -9.14
CA VAL A 159 8.57 -6.64 -8.02
C VAL A 159 7.18 -7.24 -8.23
N VAL A 160 6.61 -7.14 -9.43
CA VAL A 160 5.30 -7.72 -9.76
C VAL A 160 5.30 -9.23 -9.48
N ASN A 161 6.28 -9.96 -10.02
CA ASN A 161 6.39 -11.41 -9.79
C ASN A 161 6.54 -11.75 -8.31
N ALA A 162 7.33 -10.97 -7.57
CA ALA A 162 7.53 -11.19 -6.14
C ALA A 162 6.26 -10.92 -5.32
N VAL A 163 5.50 -9.87 -5.66
CA VAL A 163 4.22 -9.54 -5.01
C VAL A 163 3.18 -10.61 -5.31
N VAL A 164 3.02 -11.04 -6.56
CA VAL A 164 2.11 -12.13 -6.95
C VAL A 164 2.43 -13.41 -6.17
N ALA A 165 3.70 -13.83 -6.17
CA ALA A 165 4.13 -15.01 -5.44
C ALA A 165 3.91 -14.88 -3.92
N LEU A 166 4.08 -13.69 -3.36
CA LEU A 166 3.83 -13.42 -1.95
C LEU A 166 2.34 -13.49 -1.61
N THR A 167 1.48 -12.84 -2.39
CA THR A 167 0.02 -12.84 -2.15
C THR A 167 -0.58 -14.23 -2.20
N HIS A 168 -0.13 -15.10 -3.10
CA HIS A 168 -0.54 -16.51 -3.13
C HIS A 168 -0.11 -17.32 -1.91
N ARG A 169 0.90 -16.90 -1.16
CA ARG A 169 1.33 -17.57 0.08
C ARG A 169 0.62 -17.02 1.32
N LEU A 170 0.09 -15.81 1.25
CA LEU A 170 -0.56 -15.12 2.36
C LEU A 170 -2.08 -15.38 2.41
N VAL A 171 -2.68 -15.84 1.34
CA VAL A 171 -4.09 -16.22 1.22
C VAL A 171 -4.23 -17.72 1.13
#